data_4d36ed7f5ce9da98a7f00d583e5d0aba
#
_entry.id   4d36ed7f5ce9da98a7f00d583e5d0aba
#
_cell.length_a   1.000
_cell.length_b   1.000
_cell.length_c   1.000
_cell.angle_alpha   90.00
_cell.angle_beta   90.00
_cell.angle_gamma   90.00
#
_symmetry.space_group_name_H-M   'P 1'
#
loop_
_entity.id
_entity.type
_entity.pdbx_description
1 polymer ?
#
loop_
_entity_poly.entity_id
_entity_poly.type
_entity_poly.pdbx_seq_one_letter_code
_entity_poly.pdbx_strand_id
1 'polypeptide(L)'
;MTKVTKVTSAKPLHKSCSKCKRPNGTTFRHCERCRENHRKVIRKIRHATPVCPPGQRYCKHCGHIQPEDQFKSSVARRQTLTNKCETCRQTQSRTHVNPTTKYGKCRARWEEWKANNPCVVCRETDTQLIEADHLRDKVHHCSNASYWACHGGVPALEKELAKCQSLCRWCHRLKSDRERGTWKQSHILKRRAIINAEKLRRGKCLRCPRRVTLETCCAFDFDHRDASTKVIRLSKLVKKSQAFFDQHIVSELKACDMLCCSCHKKVTLARKKR
;
A
#
# COMPACT_ATOMS: atom_id res chain seq x y z
N MET A 1 54.62 12.32 -7.26
CA MET A 1 53.25 11.83 -7.39
C MET A 1 53.14 10.49 -6.70
N THR A 2 52.75 10.45 -5.44
CA THR A 2 52.65 9.24 -4.60
C THR A 2 51.28 8.62 -4.75
N LYS A 3 51.22 7.40 -5.31
CA LYS A 3 49.99 6.61 -5.42
C LYS A 3 49.50 6.17 -4.01
N VAL A 4 48.38 6.72 -3.56
CA VAL A 4 47.67 6.24 -2.36
C VAL A 4 46.96 4.94 -2.70
N THR A 5 47.46 3.83 -2.21
CA THR A 5 46.79 2.53 -2.27
C THR A 5 45.60 2.52 -1.29
N LYS A 6 44.38 2.39 -1.83
CA LYS A 6 43.18 2.18 -1.02
C LYS A 6 43.28 0.84 -0.27
N VAL A 7 43.43 0.91 1.04
CA VAL A 7 43.29 -0.25 1.92
C VAL A 7 41.81 -0.64 1.95
N THR A 8 41.46 -1.77 1.34
CA THR A 8 40.12 -2.35 1.41
C THR A 8 39.94 -2.95 2.80
N SER A 9 39.09 -2.35 3.62
CA SER A 9 38.72 -2.88 4.94
C SER A 9 38.12 -4.29 4.81
N ALA A 10 38.71 -5.26 5.48
CA ALA A 10 38.21 -6.63 5.54
C ALA A 10 36.82 -6.68 6.19
N LYS A 11 35.87 -7.39 5.58
CA LYS A 11 34.52 -7.56 6.14
C LYS A 11 34.58 -8.32 7.47
N PRO A 12 33.84 -7.92 8.52
CA PRO A 12 33.87 -8.58 9.81
C PRO A 12 33.37 -10.04 9.70
N LEU A 13 33.98 -10.95 10.47
CA LEU A 13 33.59 -12.34 10.57
C LEU A 13 32.32 -12.50 11.43
N HIS A 14 31.40 -13.37 11.01
CA HIS A 14 30.20 -13.69 11.79
C HIS A 14 30.52 -14.77 12.84
N LYS A 15 30.27 -14.46 14.13
CA LYS A 15 30.52 -15.38 15.27
C LYS A 15 29.64 -16.63 15.21
N SER A 16 28.42 -16.54 14.70
CA SER A 16 27.49 -17.67 14.58
C SER A 16 26.72 -17.67 13.26
N CYS A 17 26.33 -18.86 12.81
CA CYS A 17 25.47 -19.04 11.64
C CYS A 17 24.04 -18.61 11.95
N SER A 18 23.46 -17.72 11.16
CA SER A 18 22.08 -17.23 11.36
C SER A 18 21.01 -18.33 11.21
N LYS A 19 21.35 -19.45 10.51
CA LYS A 19 20.40 -20.56 10.25
C LYS A 19 20.46 -21.67 11.30
N CYS A 20 21.66 -22.16 11.65
CA CYS A 20 21.82 -23.31 12.55
C CYS A 20 22.45 -22.97 13.90
N LYS A 21 22.77 -21.69 14.16
CA LYS A 21 23.39 -21.17 15.38
C LYS A 21 24.78 -21.72 15.76
N ARG A 22 25.37 -22.58 14.96
CA ARG A 22 26.73 -23.10 15.17
C ARG A 22 27.78 -22.00 14.96
N PRO A 23 28.99 -22.13 15.58
CA PRO A 23 30.10 -21.22 15.34
C PRO A 23 30.35 -21.03 13.84
N ASN A 24 30.62 -19.83 13.42
CA ASN A 24 30.79 -19.46 12.02
C ASN A 24 31.88 -18.40 11.87
N GLY A 25 33.10 -18.80 11.74
CA GLY A 25 34.25 -17.90 11.51
C GLY A 25 34.37 -17.38 10.07
N THR A 26 33.29 -17.19 9.34
CA THR A 26 33.31 -16.72 7.95
C THR A 26 32.67 -15.33 7.79
N THR A 27 32.99 -14.65 6.69
CA THR A 27 32.37 -13.37 6.30
C THR A 27 30.90 -13.50 5.83
N PHE A 28 30.35 -14.71 5.80
CA PHE A 28 28.99 -14.99 5.39
C PHE A 28 28.08 -15.26 6.60
N ARG A 29 26.82 -14.81 6.52
CA ARG A 29 25.79 -15.05 7.57
C ARG A 29 25.53 -16.54 7.85
N HIS A 30 25.80 -17.43 6.90
CA HIS A 30 25.58 -18.87 7.01
C HIS A 30 26.90 -19.62 6.95
N CYS A 31 27.07 -20.63 7.83
CA CYS A 31 28.22 -21.52 7.80
C CYS A 31 28.27 -22.36 6.50
N GLU A 32 29.44 -22.93 6.21
CA GLU A 32 29.68 -23.70 4.97
C GLU A 32 28.65 -24.82 4.78
N ARG A 33 28.36 -25.59 5.83
CA ARG A 33 27.38 -26.69 5.80
C ARG A 33 25.97 -26.19 5.41
N CYS A 34 25.51 -25.04 5.93
CA CYS A 34 24.22 -24.48 5.58
C CYS A 34 24.20 -23.96 4.15
N ARG A 35 25.31 -23.41 3.66
CA ARG A 35 25.48 -22.99 2.26
C ARG A 35 25.48 -24.19 1.32
N GLU A 36 26.16 -25.24 1.68
CA GLU A 36 26.24 -26.49 0.88
C GLU A 36 24.84 -27.16 0.78
N ASN A 37 24.14 -27.31 1.89
CA ASN A 37 22.78 -27.82 1.89
C ASN A 37 21.83 -26.95 1.03
N HIS A 38 21.98 -25.65 1.07
CA HIS A 38 21.23 -24.75 0.20
C HIS A 38 21.57 -24.94 -1.27
N ARG A 39 22.88 -25.12 -1.62
CA ARG A 39 23.33 -25.44 -2.98
C ARG A 39 22.74 -26.77 -3.48
N LYS A 40 22.73 -27.81 -2.63
CA LYS A 40 22.12 -29.12 -2.95
C LYS A 40 20.62 -29.01 -3.23
N VAL A 41 19.89 -28.25 -2.42
CA VAL A 41 18.46 -27.99 -2.65
C VAL A 41 18.23 -27.22 -3.96
N ILE A 42 19.03 -26.19 -4.22
CA ILE A 42 18.93 -25.42 -5.48
C ILE A 42 19.25 -26.30 -6.70
N ARG A 43 20.27 -27.19 -6.62
CA ARG A 43 20.54 -28.15 -7.70
C ARG A 43 19.33 -29.05 -7.97
N LYS A 44 18.78 -29.70 -6.94
CA LYS A 44 17.58 -30.54 -7.08
C LYS A 44 16.42 -29.79 -7.74
N ILE A 45 16.17 -28.54 -7.32
CA ILE A 45 15.11 -27.70 -7.89
C ILE A 45 15.39 -27.35 -9.36
N ARG A 46 16.65 -27.09 -9.73
CA ARG A 46 17.02 -26.78 -11.13
C ARG A 46 16.81 -27.99 -12.06
N HIS A 47 17.14 -29.19 -11.59
CA HIS A 47 16.94 -30.42 -12.38
C HIS A 47 15.45 -30.83 -12.51
N ALA A 48 14.57 -30.37 -11.60
CA ALA A 48 13.15 -30.65 -11.65
C ALA A 48 12.31 -29.56 -12.35
N THR A 49 12.95 -28.52 -12.87
CA THR A 49 12.24 -27.42 -13.55
C THR A 49 12.13 -27.76 -15.04
N PRO A 50 10.93 -27.78 -15.64
CA PRO A 50 10.76 -28.05 -17.07
C PRO A 50 11.55 -27.03 -17.91
N VAL A 51 12.07 -27.49 -19.06
CA VAL A 51 12.64 -26.60 -20.06
C VAL A 51 11.50 -25.80 -20.67
N CYS A 52 11.60 -24.48 -20.61
CA CYS A 52 10.58 -23.58 -21.13
C CYS A 52 10.99 -23.04 -22.51
N PRO A 53 10.06 -22.84 -23.43
CA PRO A 53 10.30 -22.11 -24.68
C PRO A 53 10.87 -20.71 -24.44
N PRO A 54 11.57 -20.09 -25.40
CA PRO A 54 12.02 -18.71 -25.32
C PRO A 54 10.88 -17.75 -24.96
N GLY A 55 11.12 -16.80 -24.07
CA GLY A 55 10.11 -15.83 -23.59
C GLY A 55 9.06 -16.38 -22.64
N GLN A 56 9.19 -17.64 -22.20
CA GLN A 56 8.29 -18.28 -21.24
C GLN A 56 9.02 -18.78 -19.99
N ARG A 57 8.30 -18.92 -18.88
CA ARG A 57 8.84 -19.42 -17.61
C ARG A 57 7.86 -20.34 -16.90
N TYR A 58 8.42 -21.30 -16.17
CA TYR A 58 7.66 -22.21 -15.31
C TYR A 58 7.33 -21.55 -13.97
N CYS A 59 6.06 -21.49 -13.64
CA CYS A 59 5.61 -21.03 -12.33
C CYS A 59 5.69 -22.18 -11.31
N LYS A 60 6.59 -22.07 -10.34
CA LYS A 60 6.78 -23.09 -9.28
C LYS A 60 5.58 -23.25 -8.35
N HIS A 61 4.58 -22.38 -8.41
CA HIS A 61 3.42 -22.42 -7.54
C HIS A 61 2.20 -23.10 -8.18
N CYS A 62 1.85 -22.73 -9.42
CA CYS A 62 0.73 -23.37 -10.14
C CYS A 62 1.16 -24.49 -11.08
N GLY A 63 2.47 -24.69 -11.31
CA GLY A 63 2.96 -25.74 -12.20
C GLY A 63 2.74 -25.47 -13.70
N HIS A 64 2.39 -24.26 -14.10
CA HIS A 64 2.16 -23.90 -15.50
C HIS A 64 3.32 -23.10 -16.07
N ILE A 65 3.57 -23.26 -17.38
CA ILE A 65 4.45 -22.40 -18.16
C ILE A 65 3.62 -21.17 -18.58
N GLN A 66 4.18 -19.97 -18.37
CA GLN A 66 3.53 -18.69 -18.59
C GLN A 66 4.50 -17.72 -19.30
N PRO A 67 4.01 -16.69 -20.01
CA PRO A 67 4.85 -15.63 -20.55
C PRO A 67 5.76 -14.98 -19.48
N GLU A 68 6.97 -14.60 -19.84
CA GLU A 68 7.96 -14.08 -18.89
C GLU A 68 7.58 -12.75 -18.25
N ASP A 69 6.78 -11.93 -18.94
CA ASP A 69 6.22 -10.68 -18.43
C ASP A 69 5.34 -10.89 -17.18
N GLN A 70 4.66 -12.06 -17.07
CA GLN A 70 3.86 -12.46 -15.92
C GLN A 70 4.72 -12.72 -14.65
N PHE A 71 6.03 -12.74 -14.77
CA PHE A 71 6.96 -12.96 -13.65
C PHE A 71 7.66 -11.68 -13.19
N LYS A 72 7.43 -10.54 -13.82
CA LYS A 72 8.04 -9.26 -13.45
C LYS A 72 7.62 -8.85 -12.03
N SER A 73 8.57 -8.39 -11.24
CA SER A 73 8.29 -7.87 -9.90
C SER A 73 7.48 -6.59 -10.00
N SER A 74 6.42 -6.46 -9.17
CA SER A 74 5.62 -5.24 -9.05
C SER A 74 6.37 -4.07 -8.37
N VAL A 75 7.57 -4.33 -7.84
CA VAL A 75 8.41 -3.30 -7.21
C VAL A 75 9.22 -2.62 -8.30
N ALA A 76 8.83 -1.41 -8.68
CA ALA A 76 9.41 -0.62 -9.77
C ALA A 76 10.94 -0.39 -9.72
N ARG A 77 11.59 -0.68 -8.59
CA ARG A 77 13.05 -0.54 -8.40
C ARG A 77 13.84 -1.83 -8.62
N ARG A 78 13.18 -2.99 -8.76
CA ARG A 78 13.83 -4.28 -8.96
C ARG A 78 13.25 -4.92 -10.22
N GLN A 79 13.95 -4.80 -11.33
CA GLN A 79 13.65 -5.53 -12.59
C GLN A 79 14.00 -7.02 -12.45
N THR A 80 13.71 -7.63 -11.30
CA THR A 80 14.03 -9.05 -11.05
C THR A 80 12.80 -9.89 -11.32
N LEU A 81 13.00 -10.95 -12.09
CA LEU A 81 11.96 -11.94 -12.34
C LEU A 81 11.72 -12.79 -11.07
N THR A 82 10.46 -13.03 -10.75
CA THR A 82 10.05 -13.84 -9.61
C THR A 82 9.89 -15.32 -10.01
N ASN A 83 9.82 -16.22 -9.04
CA ASN A 83 9.58 -17.65 -9.28
C ASN A 83 8.09 -18.02 -9.34
N LYS A 84 7.19 -17.03 -9.25
CA LYS A 84 5.72 -17.18 -9.29
C LYS A 84 5.15 -16.21 -10.31
N CYS A 85 4.19 -16.68 -11.11
CA CYS A 85 3.45 -15.81 -12.02
C CYS A 85 2.61 -14.79 -11.23
N GLU A 86 2.17 -13.74 -11.91
CA GLU A 86 1.41 -12.64 -11.30
C GLU A 86 0.13 -13.11 -10.64
N THR A 87 -0.63 -13.98 -11.30
CA THR A 87 -1.86 -14.59 -10.75
C THR A 87 -1.59 -15.28 -9.42
N CYS A 88 -0.55 -16.13 -9.33
CA CYS A 88 -0.18 -16.82 -8.10
C CYS A 88 0.29 -15.86 -7.01
N ARG A 89 0.99 -14.78 -7.36
CA ARG A 89 1.38 -13.75 -6.39
C ARG A 89 0.18 -13.00 -5.83
N GLN A 90 -0.75 -12.64 -6.70
CA GLN A 90 -1.98 -11.94 -6.31
C GLN A 90 -2.87 -12.82 -5.44
N THR A 91 -3.06 -14.09 -5.80
CA THR A 91 -3.85 -15.05 -5.02
C THR A 91 -3.24 -15.26 -3.64
N GLN A 92 -1.92 -15.49 -3.54
CA GLN A 92 -1.26 -15.66 -2.24
C GLN A 92 -1.31 -14.42 -1.37
N SER A 93 -1.18 -13.22 -1.96
CA SER A 93 -1.28 -11.98 -1.19
C SER A 93 -2.71 -11.71 -0.68
N ARG A 94 -3.73 -12.29 -1.33
CA ARG A 94 -5.13 -12.08 -0.97
C ARG A 94 -5.69 -13.12 0.01
N THR A 95 -5.18 -14.37 -0.01
CA THR A 95 -5.83 -15.51 0.67
C THR A 95 -5.15 -16.00 1.93
N HIS A 96 -3.88 -15.67 2.19
CA HIS A 96 -3.17 -16.22 3.34
C HIS A 96 -2.46 -15.16 4.18
N VAL A 97 -3.25 -14.46 4.98
CA VAL A 97 -2.72 -13.92 6.23
C VAL A 97 -2.71 -15.07 7.24
N ASN A 98 -1.57 -15.73 7.40
CA ASN A 98 -1.44 -16.75 8.45
C ASN A 98 -1.68 -16.07 9.83
N PRO A 99 -2.77 -16.39 10.53
CA PRO A 99 -3.16 -15.73 11.78
C PRO A 99 -2.17 -15.95 12.91
N THR A 100 -1.33 -16.99 12.83
CA THR A 100 -0.33 -17.30 13.87
C THR A 100 0.91 -16.43 13.80
N THR A 101 1.18 -15.80 12.64
CA THR A 101 2.32 -14.89 12.48
C THR A 101 2.11 -13.57 13.22
N LYS A 102 3.18 -12.89 13.58
CA LYS A 102 3.11 -11.53 14.17
C LYS A 102 2.29 -10.58 13.28
N TYR A 103 2.46 -10.65 11.97
CA TYR A 103 1.68 -9.87 11.00
C TYR A 103 0.18 -10.23 11.06
N GLY A 104 -0.15 -11.52 11.06
CA GLY A 104 -1.54 -11.99 11.12
C GLY A 104 -2.22 -11.56 12.40
N LYS A 105 -1.54 -11.68 13.55
CA LYS A 105 -2.03 -11.23 14.85
C LYS A 105 -2.29 -9.73 14.88
N CYS A 106 -1.36 -8.91 14.39
CA CYS A 106 -1.56 -7.45 14.30
C CYS A 106 -2.72 -7.08 13.38
N ARG A 107 -2.88 -7.78 12.26
CA ARG A 107 -4.02 -7.56 11.36
C ARG A 107 -5.34 -7.95 11.98
N ALA A 108 -5.43 -9.10 12.63
CA ALA A 108 -6.63 -9.54 13.33
C ALA A 108 -7.03 -8.55 14.42
N ARG A 109 -6.07 -8.09 15.23
CA ARG A 109 -6.32 -7.07 16.27
C ARG A 109 -6.82 -5.75 15.71
N TRP A 110 -6.28 -5.30 14.57
CA TRP A 110 -6.77 -4.12 13.87
C TRP A 110 -8.22 -4.29 13.36
N GLU A 111 -8.57 -5.44 12.78
CA GLU A 111 -9.94 -5.72 12.30
C GLU A 111 -10.91 -5.81 13.47
N GLU A 112 -10.53 -6.45 14.57
CA GLU A 112 -11.29 -6.54 15.81
C GLU A 112 -11.55 -5.15 16.42
N TRP A 113 -10.50 -4.30 16.49
CA TRP A 113 -10.66 -2.94 16.99
C TRP A 113 -11.70 -2.17 16.17
N LYS A 114 -11.68 -2.26 14.85
CA LYS A 114 -12.68 -1.59 13.99
C LYS A 114 -14.10 -2.13 14.21
N ALA A 115 -14.24 -3.43 14.41
CA ALA A 115 -15.55 -4.06 14.65
C ALA A 115 -16.18 -3.59 15.97
N ASN A 116 -15.34 -3.38 16.99
CA ASN A 116 -15.78 -2.98 18.33
C ASN A 116 -15.85 -1.46 18.54
N ASN A 117 -15.41 -0.67 17.57
CA ASN A 117 -15.36 0.79 17.69
C ASN A 117 -16.07 1.46 16.51
N PRO A 118 -17.38 1.64 16.57
CA PRO A 118 -18.12 2.41 15.57
C PRO A 118 -17.66 3.87 15.56
N CYS A 119 -17.94 4.59 14.48
CA CYS A 119 -17.60 6.01 14.38
C CYS A 119 -18.19 6.79 15.55
N VAL A 120 -17.37 7.50 16.32
CA VAL A 120 -17.81 8.27 17.50
C VAL A 120 -18.74 9.45 17.14
N VAL A 121 -18.71 9.90 15.87
CA VAL A 121 -19.51 11.05 15.41
C VAL A 121 -20.87 10.61 14.82
N CYS A 122 -20.87 9.68 13.85
CA CYS A 122 -22.09 9.31 13.10
C CYS A 122 -22.54 7.87 13.31
N ARG A 123 -21.87 7.12 14.19
CA ARG A 123 -22.18 5.73 14.53
C ARG A 123 -22.08 4.73 13.36
N GLU A 124 -21.37 5.09 12.29
CA GLU A 124 -21.06 4.13 11.20
C GLU A 124 -20.35 2.90 11.75
N THR A 125 -20.85 1.71 11.37
CA THR A 125 -20.34 0.40 11.83
C THR A 125 -19.59 -0.38 10.74
N ASP A 126 -19.69 0.03 9.48
CA ASP A 126 -18.99 -0.65 8.38
C ASP A 126 -17.47 -0.59 8.59
N THR A 127 -16.88 -1.71 9.01
CA THR A 127 -15.45 -1.83 9.31
C THR A 127 -14.54 -1.47 8.13
N GLN A 128 -15.04 -1.50 6.90
CA GLN A 128 -14.30 -1.08 5.71
C GLN A 128 -14.14 0.45 5.65
N LEU A 129 -15.02 1.18 6.33
CA LEU A 129 -15.05 2.63 6.38
C LEU A 129 -14.44 3.20 7.66
N ILE A 130 -14.23 2.38 8.71
CA ILE A 130 -13.65 2.83 9.97
C ILE A 130 -12.15 3.03 9.82
N GLU A 131 -11.66 4.14 10.33
CA GLU A 131 -10.26 4.56 10.38
C GLU A 131 -9.90 4.97 11.82
N ALA A 132 -8.66 4.72 12.23
CA ALA A 132 -8.14 5.25 13.48
C ALA A 132 -7.62 6.67 13.25
N ASP A 133 -8.17 7.61 13.97
CA ASP A 133 -7.78 9.00 13.98
C ASP A 133 -6.99 9.33 15.25
N HIS A 134 -5.71 9.69 15.10
CA HIS A 134 -4.83 9.98 16.21
C HIS A 134 -5.18 11.31 16.87
N LEU A 135 -5.38 11.28 18.17
CA LEU A 135 -5.61 12.47 18.97
C LEU A 135 -4.30 13.14 19.41
N ARG A 136 -3.20 12.35 19.48
CA ARG A 136 -1.87 12.80 19.96
C ARG A 136 -0.78 11.84 19.47
N ASP A 137 0.46 12.30 19.51
CA ASP A 137 1.73 11.53 19.45
C ASP A 137 1.72 10.30 18.52
N LYS A 138 1.35 10.51 17.28
CA LYS A 138 1.31 9.43 16.28
C LYS A 138 2.68 8.88 15.98
N VAL A 139 2.89 7.59 16.24
CA VAL A 139 4.09 6.86 15.83
C VAL A 139 3.93 6.34 14.39
N HIS A 140 2.86 5.58 14.12
CA HIS A 140 2.60 5.03 12.79
C HIS A 140 1.10 4.78 12.58
N HIS A 141 0.72 4.53 11.30
CA HIS A 141 -0.66 4.17 10.97
C HIS A 141 -1.04 2.80 11.58
N CYS A 142 -2.11 2.73 12.36
CA CYS A 142 -2.60 1.49 12.99
C CYS A 142 -2.92 0.39 11.96
N SER A 143 -3.36 0.77 10.76
CA SER A 143 -3.66 -0.16 9.66
C SER A 143 -2.43 -0.85 9.05
N ASN A 144 -1.19 -0.43 9.39
CA ASN A 144 0.03 -1.02 8.85
C ASN A 144 0.52 -2.19 9.71
N ALA A 145 -0.13 -3.34 9.58
CA ALA A 145 0.21 -4.55 10.31
C ALA A 145 1.67 -5.02 10.09
N SER A 146 2.25 -4.74 8.91
CA SER A 146 3.66 -5.07 8.64
C SER A 146 4.63 -4.27 9.50
N TYR A 147 4.35 -2.99 9.68
CA TYR A 147 5.14 -2.14 10.57
C TYR A 147 5.08 -2.67 12.00
N TRP A 148 3.88 -2.87 12.55
CA TRP A 148 3.69 -3.33 13.92
C TRP A 148 4.28 -4.71 14.18
N ALA A 149 4.18 -5.64 13.21
CA ALA A 149 4.81 -6.95 13.32
C ALA A 149 6.33 -6.90 13.55
N CYS A 150 7.00 -5.88 13.00
CA CYS A 150 8.45 -5.65 13.15
C CYS A 150 8.78 -4.80 14.39
N HIS A 151 7.84 -4.01 14.92
CA HIS A 151 8.07 -2.99 15.95
C HIS A 151 7.23 -3.27 17.22
N GLY A 152 7.37 -4.44 17.80
CA GLY A 152 6.76 -4.80 19.08
C GLY A 152 5.44 -5.59 19.00
N GLY A 153 4.91 -5.82 17.80
CA GLY A 153 3.73 -6.69 17.62
C GLY A 153 2.42 -6.07 18.12
N VAL A 154 1.51 -6.94 18.58
CA VAL A 154 0.19 -6.53 19.08
C VAL A 154 0.27 -5.55 20.26
N PRO A 155 1.15 -5.75 21.27
CA PRO A 155 1.22 -4.80 22.40
C PRO A 155 1.58 -3.37 21.97
N ALA A 156 2.47 -3.22 20.97
CA ALA A 156 2.82 -1.89 20.44
C ALA A 156 1.67 -1.27 19.65
N LEU A 157 0.94 -2.08 18.86
CA LEU A 157 -0.27 -1.65 18.17
C LEU A 157 -1.36 -1.19 19.15
N GLU A 158 -1.57 -1.90 20.26
CA GLU A 158 -2.56 -1.52 21.27
C GLU A 158 -2.23 -0.19 21.94
N LYS A 159 -0.97 0.03 22.28
CA LYS A 159 -0.51 1.33 22.78
C LYS A 159 -0.78 2.47 21.80
N GLU A 160 -0.67 2.20 20.50
CA GLU A 160 -1.00 3.19 19.47
C GLU A 160 -2.51 3.39 19.31
N LEU A 161 -3.29 2.31 19.31
CA LEU A 161 -4.76 2.37 19.24
C LEU A 161 -5.37 3.14 20.42
N ALA A 162 -4.78 3.03 21.61
CA ALA A 162 -5.22 3.78 22.79
C ALA A 162 -5.08 5.32 22.66
N LYS A 163 -4.32 5.80 21.67
CA LYS A 163 -4.19 7.23 21.34
C LYS A 163 -5.18 7.68 20.28
N CYS A 164 -6.02 6.77 19.76
CA CYS A 164 -6.89 7.02 18.64
C CYS A 164 -8.36 7.01 19.02
N GLN A 165 -9.13 7.82 18.33
CA GLN A 165 -10.58 7.68 18.27
C GLN A 165 -10.99 6.98 16.98
N SER A 166 -12.15 6.36 16.99
CA SER A 166 -12.73 5.74 15.81
C SER A 166 -13.53 6.74 15.01
N LEU A 167 -13.15 6.99 13.76
CA LEU A 167 -13.92 7.80 12.82
C LEU A 167 -14.20 7.02 11.54
N CYS A 168 -15.40 7.16 11.00
CA CYS A 168 -15.61 6.73 9.62
C CYS A 168 -14.88 7.68 8.66
N ARG A 169 -14.57 7.19 7.48
CA ARG A 169 -13.83 7.93 6.46
C ARG A 169 -14.45 9.30 6.12
N TRP A 170 -15.77 9.42 6.20
CA TRP A 170 -16.47 10.68 6.00
C TRP A 170 -16.16 11.67 7.13
N CYS A 171 -16.43 11.30 8.37
CA CYS A 171 -16.19 12.15 9.54
C CYS A 171 -14.70 12.50 9.71
N HIS A 172 -13.82 11.55 9.43
CA HIS A 172 -12.36 11.77 9.47
C HIS A 172 -11.91 12.82 8.46
N ARG A 173 -12.47 12.82 7.24
CA ARG A 173 -12.14 13.85 6.24
C ARG A 173 -12.64 15.22 6.62
N LEU A 174 -13.87 15.33 7.15
CA LEU A 174 -14.43 16.60 7.61
C LEU A 174 -13.61 17.17 8.77
N LYS A 175 -13.24 16.34 9.75
CA LYS A 175 -12.36 16.74 10.86
C LYS A 175 -11.01 17.21 10.33
N SER A 176 -10.36 16.40 9.52
CA SER A 176 -9.02 16.73 8.98
C SER A 176 -9.02 18.00 8.11
N ASP A 177 -10.12 18.34 7.46
CA ASP A 177 -10.22 19.55 6.66
C ASP A 177 -10.33 20.79 7.56
N ARG A 178 -11.13 20.73 8.63
CA ARG A 178 -11.25 21.78 9.63
C ARG A 178 -9.93 22.06 10.36
N GLU A 179 -9.20 21.00 10.72
CA GLU A 179 -7.94 21.10 11.46
C GLU A 179 -6.76 21.59 10.62
N ARG A 180 -6.80 21.37 9.30
CA ARG A 180 -5.65 21.61 8.41
C ARG A 180 -5.30 23.07 8.18
N GLY A 181 -6.17 24.01 8.53
CA GLY A 181 -5.97 25.43 8.25
C GLY A 181 -5.81 25.75 6.75
N THR A 182 -5.57 26.98 6.44
CA THR A 182 -5.39 27.43 5.05
C THR A 182 -4.04 26.97 4.47
N TRP A 183 -4.07 26.37 3.29
CA TRP A 183 -2.87 26.03 2.54
C TRP A 183 -2.11 27.31 2.18
N LYS A 184 -0.82 27.36 2.53
CA LYS A 184 0.02 28.55 2.26
C LYS A 184 0.27 28.82 0.76
N GLN A 185 0.05 27.86 -0.13
CA GLN A 185 0.34 28.00 -1.57
C GLN A 185 -0.91 28.48 -2.33
N SER A 186 -0.96 29.76 -2.69
CA SER A 186 -2.11 30.41 -3.34
C SER A 186 -2.55 29.74 -4.66
N HIS A 187 -1.61 29.28 -5.50
CA HIS A 187 -1.93 28.61 -6.76
C HIS A 187 -2.63 27.25 -6.57
N ILE A 188 -2.30 26.49 -5.52
CA ILE A 188 -2.99 25.25 -5.18
C ILE A 188 -4.41 25.52 -4.71
N LEU A 189 -4.62 26.61 -3.97
CA LEU A 189 -5.95 27.06 -3.54
C LEU A 189 -6.84 27.39 -4.73
N LYS A 190 -6.35 28.18 -5.68
CA LYS A 190 -7.11 28.55 -6.90
C LYS A 190 -7.52 27.31 -7.68
N ARG A 191 -6.62 26.34 -7.90
CA ARG A 191 -6.92 25.10 -8.63
C ARG A 191 -7.89 24.17 -7.86
N ARG A 192 -7.79 24.14 -6.54
CA ARG A 192 -8.77 23.42 -5.70
C ARG A 192 -10.14 24.05 -5.75
N ALA A 193 -10.24 25.38 -5.82
CA ALA A 193 -11.50 26.07 -5.99
C ALA A 193 -12.20 25.65 -7.29
N ILE A 194 -11.48 25.50 -8.41
CA ILE A 194 -12.02 24.97 -9.67
C ILE A 194 -12.59 23.56 -9.49
N ILE A 195 -11.84 22.67 -8.83
CA ILE A 195 -12.30 21.30 -8.57
C ILE A 195 -13.51 21.29 -7.62
N ASN A 196 -13.52 22.14 -6.61
CA ASN A 196 -14.63 22.24 -5.67
C ASN A 196 -15.87 22.86 -6.32
N ALA A 197 -15.72 23.86 -7.19
CA ALA A 197 -16.82 24.41 -8.00
C ALA A 197 -17.49 23.31 -8.85
N GLU A 198 -16.70 22.43 -9.48
CA GLU A 198 -17.25 21.30 -10.23
C GLU A 198 -17.97 20.29 -9.32
N LYS A 199 -17.49 20.06 -8.09
CA LYS A 199 -18.20 19.19 -7.12
C LYS A 199 -19.55 19.83 -6.73
N LEU A 200 -19.58 21.12 -6.43
CA LEU A 200 -20.81 21.85 -6.12
C LEU A 200 -21.79 21.80 -7.29
N ARG A 201 -21.32 22.02 -8.54
CA ARG A 201 -22.15 21.93 -9.74
C ARG A 201 -22.79 20.55 -9.91
N ARG A 202 -22.06 19.45 -9.61
CA ARG A 202 -22.59 18.07 -9.64
C ARG A 202 -23.56 17.78 -8.50
N GLY A 203 -23.47 18.48 -7.40
CA GLY A 203 -24.43 18.57 -6.31
C GLY A 203 -24.53 17.38 -5.38
N LYS A 204 -24.33 16.14 -5.86
CA LYS A 204 -24.49 14.91 -5.04
C LYS A 204 -23.58 13.76 -5.47
N CYS A 205 -23.38 12.83 -4.57
CA CYS A 205 -22.72 11.55 -4.87
C CYS A 205 -23.55 10.75 -5.88
N LEU A 206 -22.89 10.15 -6.87
CA LEU A 206 -23.56 9.29 -7.87
C LEU A 206 -24.18 8.01 -7.24
N ARG A 207 -23.69 7.55 -6.08
CA ARG A 207 -24.07 6.25 -5.49
C ARG A 207 -24.82 6.35 -4.15
N CYS A 208 -25.03 7.54 -3.62
CA CYS A 208 -25.80 7.71 -2.38
C CYS A 208 -26.40 9.15 -2.31
N PRO A 209 -27.36 9.43 -1.43
CA PRO A 209 -28.05 10.73 -1.38
C PRO A 209 -27.19 11.86 -0.80
N ARG A 210 -25.94 11.65 -0.40
CA ARG A 210 -25.09 12.70 0.17
C ARG A 210 -24.89 13.84 -0.82
N ARG A 211 -25.27 15.05 -0.36
CA ARG A 211 -25.10 16.29 -1.13
C ARG A 211 -23.77 16.95 -0.85
N VAL A 212 -23.27 17.68 -1.84
CA VAL A 212 -22.06 18.50 -1.73
C VAL A 212 -22.44 19.88 -1.24
N THR A 213 -21.75 20.35 -0.21
CA THR A 213 -21.77 21.74 0.27
C THR A 213 -20.34 22.27 0.34
N LEU A 214 -20.14 23.52 0.62
CA LEU A 214 -18.80 24.11 0.81
C LEU A 214 -18.03 23.36 1.90
N GLU A 215 -18.70 22.98 3.01
CA GLU A 215 -18.07 22.28 4.13
C GLU A 215 -17.80 20.81 3.83
N THR A 216 -18.54 20.19 2.91
CA THR A 216 -18.42 18.76 2.61
C THR A 216 -17.62 18.45 1.35
N CYS A 217 -17.24 19.45 0.56
CA CYS A 217 -16.45 19.29 -0.67
C CYS A 217 -15.19 18.40 -0.47
N CYS A 218 -14.54 18.51 0.69
CA CYS A 218 -13.35 17.72 1.05
C CYS A 218 -13.63 16.22 1.13
N ALA A 219 -14.87 15.82 1.39
CA ALA A 219 -15.30 14.43 1.53
C ALA A 219 -15.80 13.79 0.23
N PHE A 220 -15.68 14.48 -0.91
CA PHE A 220 -15.99 13.94 -2.23
C PHE A 220 -14.74 13.77 -3.08
N ASP A 221 -14.70 12.69 -3.85
CA ASP A 221 -13.63 12.33 -4.75
C ASP A 221 -14.16 12.19 -6.18
N PHE A 222 -13.31 12.44 -7.15
CA PHE A 222 -13.51 12.05 -8.54
C PHE A 222 -12.87 10.70 -8.79
N ASP A 223 -13.66 9.73 -9.23
CA ASP A 223 -13.24 8.35 -9.54
C ASP A 223 -13.37 8.09 -11.02
N HIS A 224 -12.27 7.74 -11.68
CA HIS A 224 -12.28 7.43 -13.11
C HIS A 224 -13.17 6.23 -13.40
N ARG A 225 -14.08 6.39 -14.37
CA ARG A 225 -14.92 5.29 -14.85
C ARG A 225 -14.09 4.16 -15.44
N ASP A 226 -13.10 4.52 -16.23
CA ASP A 226 -12.10 3.61 -16.78
C ASP A 226 -10.70 3.99 -16.28
N ALA A 227 -10.02 3.03 -15.64
CA ALA A 227 -8.67 3.23 -15.13
C ALA A 227 -7.62 3.39 -16.25
N SER A 228 -7.87 2.86 -17.45
CA SER A 228 -6.97 2.94 -18.60
C SER A 228 -6.89 4.36 -19.19
N THR A 229 -7.97 5.14 -19.09
CA THR A 229 -8.03 6.53 -19.60
C THR A 229 -7.41 7.56 -18.66
N LYS A 230 -6.97 7.13 -17.49
CA LYS A 230 -6.44 8.01 -16.45
C LYS A 230 -5.03 8.51 -16.79
N VAL A 231 -4.88 9.78 -17.06
CA VAL A 231 -3.57 10.42 -17.22
C VAL A 231 -2.95 10.73 -15.84
N ILE A 232 -3.72 11.36 -14.95
CA ILE A 232 -3.21 11.76 -13.64
C ILE A 232 -4.32 11.79 -12.57
N ARG A 233 -3.97 11.59 -11.32
CA ARG A 233 -4.92 11.84 -10.21
C ARG A 233 -5.15 13.33 -10.03
N LEU A 234 -6.39 13.78 -9.89
CA LEU A 234 -6.73 15.19 -9.65
C LEU A 234 -6.00 15.79 -8.44
N SER A 235 -5.80 15.01 -7.37
CA SER A 235 -5.02 15.44 -6.21
C SER A 235 -3.53 15.69 -6.50
N LYS A 236 -2.98 15.11 -7.57
CA LYS A 236 -1.63 15.38 -8.06
C LYS A 236 -1.63 16.47 -9.14
N LEU A 237 -2.71 16.57 -9.92
CA LEU A 237 -2.85 17.55 -10.98
C LEU A 237 -2.74 18.99 -10.44
N VAL A 238 -3.35 19.28 -9.30
CA VAL A 238 -3.27 20.61 -8.64
C VAL A 238 -1.84 21.06 -8.29
N LYS A 239 -0.89 20.14 -8.24
CA LYS A 239 0.52 20.39 -7.91
C LYS A 239 1.42 20.49 -9.15
N LYS A 240 0.89 20.37 -10.36
CA LYS A 240 1.64 20.45 -11.62
C LYS A 240 1.81 21.91 -12.07
N SER A 241 2.52 22.14 -13.18
CA SER A 241 2.60 23.48 -13.80
C SER A 241 1.22 23.98 -14.21
N GLN A 242 1.06 25.30 -14.42
CA GLN A 242 -0.23 25.87 -14.83
C GLN A 242 -0.65 25.31 -16.19
N ALA A 243 0.24 25.31 -17.17
CA ALA A 243 -0.04 24.78 -18.51
C ALA A 243 -0.52 23.31 -18.47
N PHE A 244 0.15 22.45 -17.67
CA PHE A 244 -0.25 21.05 -17.53
C PHE A 244 -1.61 20.91 -16.84
N PHE A 245 -1.89 21.74 -15.83
CA PHE A 245 -3.19 21.74 -15.16
C PHE A 245 -4.31 22.13 -16.15
N ASP A 246 -4.15 23.22 -16.88
CA ASP A 246 -5.17 23.73 -17.81
C ASP A 246 -5.43 22.75 -18.96
N GLN A 247 -4.37 22.11 -19.46
CA GLN A 247 -4.46 21.10 -20.51
C GLN A 247 -5.28 19.87 -20.10
N HIS A 248 -5.21 19.44 -18.84
CA HIS A 248 -5.76 18.15 -18.42
C HIS A 248 -7.00 18.24 -17.52
N ILE A 249 -7.28 19.38 -16.88
CA ILE A 249 -8.35 19.45 -15.86
C ILE A 249 -9.73 19.10 -16.41
N VAL A 250 -10.08 19.59 -17.59
CA VAL A 250 -11.42 19.40 -18.18
C VAL A 250 -11.62 17.93 -18.58
N SER A 251 -10.63 17.32 -19.24
CA SER A 251 -10.68 15.91 -19.69
C SER A 251 -10.74 14.95 -18.50
N GLU A 252 -9.90 15.19 -17.46
CA GLU A 252 -9.88 14.36 -16.26
C GLU A 252 -11.20 14.45 -15.48
N LEU A 253 -11.80 15.63 -15.37
CA LEU A 253 -13.10 15.81 -14.72
C LEU A 253 -14.22 15.12 -15.49
N LYS A 254 -14.23 15.22 -16.85
CA LYS A 254 -15.19 14.54 -17.71
C LYS A 254 -15.11 13.02 -17.62
N ALA A 255 -13.91 12.46 -17.47
CA ALA A 255 -13.66 11.02 -17.38
C ALA A 255 -14.05 10.41 -16.02
N CYS A 256 -14.41 11.26 -15.01
CA CYS A 256 -14.65 10.81 -13.65
C CYS A 256 -16.11 10.90 -13.24
N ASP A 257 -16.53 9.96 -12.39
CA ASP A 257 -17.72 10.06 -11.57
C ASP A 257 -17.41 10.74 -10.24
N MET A 258 -18.36 11.54 -9.73
CA MET A 258 -18.20 12.11 -8.39
C MET A 258 -18.82 11.18 -7.34
N LEU A 259 -18.00 10.72 -6.42
CA LEU A 259 -18.40 9.84 -5.33
C LEU A 259 -18.02 10.46 -3.98
N CYS A 260 -18.86 10.25 -2.97
CA CYS A 260 -18.40 10.51 -1.60
C CYS A 260 -17.27 9.53 -1.23
N CYS A 261 -16.41 9.89 -0.31
CA CYS A 261 -15.22 9.09 0.06
C CYS A 261 -15.57 7.66 0.54
N SER A 262 -16.75 7.46 1.16
CA SER A 262 -17.25 6.14 1.55
C SER A 262 -17.62 5.29 0.33
N CYS A 263 -18.41 5.83 -0.60
CA CYS A 263 -18.76 5.14 -1.84
C CYS A 263 -17.53 4.86 -2.72
N HIS A 264 -16.60 5.82 -2.83
CA HIS A 264 -15.34 5.64 -3.55
C HIS A 264 -14.51 4.50 -2.94
N LYS A 265 -14.45 4.38 -1.62
CA LYS A 265 -13.78 3.26 -0.94
C LYS A 265 -14.41 1.92 -1.31
N LYS A 266 -15.76 1.81 -1.25
CA LYS A 266 -16.49 0.59 -1.60
C LYS A 266 -16.26 0.19 -3.05
N VAL A 267 -16.32 1.12 -4.00
CA VAL A 267 -16.00 0.88 -5.43
C VAL A 267 -14.57 0.38 -5.60
N THR A 268 -13.61 1.02 -4.95
CA THR A 268 -12.20 0.61 -5.01
C THR A 268 -11.99 -0.81 -4.47
N LEU A 269 -12.68 -1.18 -3.39
CA LEU A 269 -12.60 -2.53 -2.82
C LEU A 269 -13.26 -3.57 -3.73
N ALA A 270 -14.40 -3.24 -4.34
CA ALA A 270 -15.08 -4.12 -5.29
C ALA A 270 -14.22 -4.40 -6.54
N ARG A 271 -13.56 -3.37 -7.10
CA ARG A 271 -12.63 -3.53 -8.24
C ARG A 271 -11.41 -4.42 -7.90
N LYS A 272 -10.98 -4.45 -6.64
CA LYS A 272 -9.86 -5.31 -6.20
C LYS A 272 -10.25 -6.77 -6.00
N LYS A 273 -11.53 -7.08 -5.89
CA LYS A 273 -12.04 -8.45 -5.73
C LYS A 273 -12.25 -9.16 -7.08
N ARG A 274 -12.36 -8.38 -8.17
CA ARG A 274 -12.38 -8.89 -9.55
C ARG A 274 -10.95 -9.09 -10.06
#